data_49e0736bd3a962d9735db5f5ab9c5356
#
_entry.id   49e0736bd3a962d9735db5f5ab9c5356
#
_cell.length_a   1.000
_cell.length_b   1.000
_cell.length_c   1.000
_cell.angle_alpha   90.00
_cell.angle_beta   90.00
_cell.angle_gamma   90.00
#
_symmetry.space_group_name_H-M   'P 1'
#
loop_
_entity.id
_entity.type
_entity.pdbx_description
1 polymer ?
#
loop_
_entity_poly.entity_id
_entity_poly.type
_entity_poly.pdbx_seq_one_letter_code
_entity_poly.pdbx_strand_id
1 'polypeptide(L)'
;MMLETFGGERRTLGLAELASAAGMSISSAQRCIHTLVRIGYLRRDERLRRWVLTPRALALTEAYLSGHALLEHATAHLIELNQASGESVSLSEPDGTDMVFIARFPSLQPFHIHMPVGRRLPMYCTASGRAYLSALPPASARRILARARLTAHTPQTLTDLGEICRRIDAAREAGYAWSDQEYYRGDVTIAAPVLGDEGLPLAAVNISAPTSRWTLAQLRVKLAPLLLQSAQAASLGHTLRPPRRVAR
;
A
#
# COMPACT_ATOMS: atom_id res chain seq x y z
N MET A 1 -5.29 15.39 1.18
CA MET A 1 -5.90 16.71 0.88
C MET A 1 -5.34 17.26 -0.43
N MET A 2 -4.97 18.61 -0.60
CA MET A 2 -4.65 19.14 -1.95
C MET A 2 -3.44 18.46 -2.63
N LEU A 3 -2.36 18.17 -1.93
CA LEU A 3 -1.21 17.48 -2.51
C LEU A 3 -1.52 16.03 -2.92
N GLU A 4 -2.43 15.38 -2.22
CA GLU A 4 -2.87 14.00 -2.50
C GLU A 4 -3.74 13.89 -3.77
N THR A 5 -4.23 15.02 -4.30
CA THR A 5 -4.99 15.03 -5.56
C THR A 5 -4.10 14.73 -6.78
N PHE A 6 -2.79 14.93 -6.64
CA PHE A 6 -1.80 14.56 -7.64
C PHE A 6 -1.41 13.10 -7.45
N GLY A 7 -1.82 12.22 -8.33
CA GLY A 7 -1.49 10.80 -8.25
C GLY A 7 -2.06 10.01 -9.43
N GLY A 8 -1.56 8.79 -9.63
CA GLY A 8 -1.95 7.95 -10.75
C GLY A 8 -1.64 8.63 -12.09
N GLU A 9 -2.65 8.77 -12.95
CA GLU A 9 -2.53 9.43 -14.26
C GLU A 9 -2.61 10.96 -14.19
N ARG A 10 -2.99 11.53 -13.05
CA ARG A 10 -3.21 12.97 -12.87
C ARG A 10 -1.92 13.70 -12.53
N ARG A 11 -1.04 13.86 -13.50
CA ARG A 11 0.24 14.57 -13.32
C ARG A 11 0.11 16.09 -13.31
N THR A 12 -0.92 16.63 -13.97
CA THR A 12 -1.19 18.07 -14.06
C THR A 12 -2.67 18.33 -13.78
N LEU A 13 -3.00 19.37 -13.01
CA LEU A 13 -4.36 19.68 -12.64
C LEU A 13 -4.65 21.19 -12.77
N GLY A 14 -5.85 21.54 -13.28
CA GLY A 14 -6.37 22.89 -13.29
C GLY A 14 -7.00 23.25 -11.93
N LEU A 15 -7.34 24.57 -11.74
CA LEU A 15 -7.91 25.07 -10.48
C LEU A 15 -9.23 24.36 -10.12
N ALA A 16 -10.14 24.23 -11.08
CA ALA A 16 -11.44 23.62 -10.82
C ALA A 16 -11.31 22.12 -10.49
N GLU A 17 -10.39 21.40 -11.15
CA GLU A 17 -10.11 19.99 -10.88
C GLU A 17 -9.51 19.80 -9.49
N LEU A 18 -8.57 20.66 -9.09
CA LEU A 18 -7.96 20.65 -7.76
C LEU A 18 -9.00 20.96 -6.67
N ALA A 19 -9.86 21.96 -6.89
CA ALA A 19 -10.92 22.29 -5.97
C ALA A 19 -11.90 21.14 -5.79
N SER A 20 -12.38 20.55 -6.88
CA SER A 20 -13.29 19.41 -6.88
C SER A 20 -12.67 18.18 -6.21
N ALA A 21 -11.44 17.81 -6.58
CA ALA A 21 -10.76 16.66 -6.04
C ALA A 21 -10.42 16.80 -4.54
N ALA A 22 -10.15 18.03 -4.07
CA ALA A 22 -9.89 18.31 -2.67
C ALA A 22 -11.16 18.59 -1.84
N GLY A 23 -12.36 18.58 -2.45
CA GLY A 23 -13.62 18.92 -1.78
C GLY A 23 -13.67 20.37 -1.28
N MET A 24 -13.06 21.32 -2.01
CA MET A 24 -12.90 22.71 -1.60
C MET A 24 -13.63 23.67 -2.54
N SER A 25 -13.99 24.88 -2.04
CA SER A 25 -14.41 25.95 -2.91
C SER A 25 -13.24 26.44 -3.79
N ILE A 26 -13.54 27.01 -4.96
CA ILE A 26 -12.54 27.57 -5.88
C ILE A 26 -11.63 28.59 -5.17
N SER A 27 -12.20 29.49 -4.38
CA SER A 27 -11.45 30.51 -3.65
C SER A 27 -10.53 29.91 -2.58
N SER A 28 -10.97 28.86 -1.88
CA SER A 28 -10.14 28.14 -0.91
C SER A 28 -9.02 27.36 -1.60
N ALA A 29 -9.33 26.71 -2.71
CA ALA A 29 -8.32 26.00 -3.52
C ALA A 29 -7.26 26.96 -4.04
N GLN A 30 -7.66 28.15 -4.53
CA GLN A 30 -6.72 29.16 -5.03
C GLN A 30 -5.76 29.64 -3.93
N ARG A 31 -6.26 29.88 -2.71
CA ARG A 31 -5.39 30.25 -1.57
C ARG A 31 -4.42 29.14 -1.21
N CYS A 32 -4.88 27.89 -1.15
CA CYS A 32 -4.01 26.73 -0.90
C CYS A 32 -2.93 26.59 -1.98
N ILE A 33 -3.30 26.71 -3.26
CA ILE A 33 -2.35 26.64 -4.37
C ILE A 33 -1.32 27.75 -4.24
N HIS A 34 -1.74 28.99 -3.98
CA HIS A 34 -0.82 30.11 -3.81
C HIS A 34 0.20 29.84 -2.70
N THR A 35 -0.27 29.31 -1.56
CA THR A 35 0.64 28.92 -0.46
C THR A 35 1.60 27.82 -0.91
N LEU A 36 1.11 26.73 -1.54
CA LEU A 36 1.94 25.61 -1.99
C LEU A 36 2.96 26.02 -3.06
N VAL A 37 2.63 26.98 -3.91
CA VAL A 37 3.57 27.58 -4.87
C VAL A 37 4.65 28.37 -4.13
N ARG A 38 4.25 29.25 -3.19
CA ARG A 38 5.21 30.05 -2.40
C ARG A 38 6.20 29.23 -1.61
N ILE A 39 5.73 28.10 -1.02
CA ILE A 39 6.60 27.18 -0.29
C ILE A 39 7.26 26.13 -1.20
N GLY A 40 7.06 26.23 -2.51
CA GLY A 40 7.79 25.47 -3.53
C GLY A 40 7.33 24.02 -3.76
N TYR A 41 6.17 23.58 -3.26
CA TYR A 41 5.62 22.25 -3.53
C TYR A 41 4.91 22.14 -4.87
N LEU A 42 4.34 23.24 -5.34
CA LEU A 42 3.70 23.34 -6.66
C LEU A 42 4.41 24.36 -7.52
N ARG A 43 4.40 24.12 -8.82
CA ARG A 43 4.70 25.14 -9.84
C ARG A 43 3.62 25.13 -10.91
N ARG A 44 3.46 26.27 -11.58
CA ARG A 44 2.59 26.38 -12.73
C ARG A 44 3.34 25.90 -13.97
N ASP A 45 2.71 25.07 -14.76
CA ASP A 45 3.12 24.80 -16.13
C ASP A 45 2.53 25.92 -17.03
N GLU A 46 3.36 26.82 -17.53
CA GLU A 46 2.91 27.99 -18.27
C GLU A 46 2.26 27.63 -19.61
N ARG A 47 2.68 26.53 -20.25
CA ARG A 47 2.11 26.08 -21.52
C ARG A 47 0.71 25.53 -21.34
N LEU A 48 0.51 24.70 -20.28
CA LEU A 48 -0.76 24.03 -20.03
C LEU A 48 -1.69 24.88 -19.12
N ARG A 49 -1.18 25.95 -18.51
CA ARG A 49 -1.85 26.73 -17.46
C ARG A 49 -2.38 25.87 -16.31
N ARG A 50 -1.65 24.80 -15.96
CA ARG A 50 -1.99 23.82 -14.95
C ARG A 50 -0.90 23.75 -13.88
N TRP A 51 -1.22 23.21 -12.72
CA TRP A 51 -0.24 23.00 -11.64
C TRP A 51 0.33 21.60 -11.67
N VAL A 52 1.59 21.49 -11.27
CA VAL A 52 2.34 20.23 -11.15
C VAL A 52 3.08 20.24 -9.82
N LEU A 53 3.32 19.05 -9.26
CA LEU A 53 4.22 18.88 -8.13
C LEU A 53 5.65 19.22 -8.54
N THR A 54 6.40 19.78 -7.60
CA THR A 54 7.85 19.95 -7.74
C THR A 54 8.59 18.77 -7.09
N PRO A 55 9.89 18.57 -7.36
CA PRO A 55 10.71 17.59 -6.66
C PRO A 55 10.74 17.76 -5.14
N ARG A 56 10.37 18.94 -4.61
CA ARG A 56 10.28 19.19 -3.17
C ARG A 56 9.30 18.23 -2.46
N ALA A 57 8.31 17.69 -3.17
CA ALA A 57 7.41 16.67 -2.62
C ALA A 57 8.16 15.40 -2.19
N LEU A 58 9.31 15.07 -2.82
CA LEU A 58 10.14 13.92 -2.46
C LEU A 58 10.77 14.05 -1.07
N ALA A 59 10.98 15.28 -0.58
CA ALA A 59 11.50 15.49 0.77
C ALA A 59 10.55 14.97 1.86
N LEU A 60 9.23 14.95 1.61
CA LEU A 60 8.27 14.35 2.53
C LEU A 60 8.40 12.82 2.54
N THR A 61 8.63 12.22 1.37
CA THR A 61 8.84 10.77 1.26
C THR A 61 10.16 10.38 1.92
N GLU A 62 11.23 11.14 1.67
CA GLU A 62 12.54 10.92 2.31
C GLU A 62 12.41 11.01 3.83
N ALA A 63 11.82 12.09 4.35
CA ALA A 63 11.62 12.28 5.79
C ALA A 63 10.74 11.18 6.43
N TYR A 64 9.79 10.60 5.70
CA TYR A 64 8.97 9.49 6.17
C TYR A 64 9.74 8.17 6.19
N LEU A 65 10.52 7.89 5.15
CA LEU A 65 11.24 6.62 5.00
C LEU A 65 12.56 6.59 5.77
N SER A 66 13.19 7.75 5.99
CA SER A 66 14.42 7.85 6.77
C SER A 66 14.20 7.52 8.24
N GLY A 67 14.95 6.53 8.74
CA GLY A 67 14.81 6.06 10.13
C GLY A 67 13.48 5.33 10.40
N HIS A 68 12.84 4.81 9.36
CA HIS A 68 11.65 3.98 9.51
C HIS A 68 12.06 2.59 9.98
N ALA A 69 12.00 2.36 11.28
CA ALA A 69 12.58 1.19 11.95
C ALA A 69 12.09 -0.15 11.38
N LEU A 70 10.77 -0.25 11.05
CA LEU A 70 10.25 -1.46 10.40
C LEU A 70 10.87 -1.69 9.04
N LEU A 71 11.03 -0.64 8.23
CA LEU A 71 11.61 -0.74 6.90
C LEU A 71 13.09 -1.13 6.96
N GLU A 72 13.86 -0.53 7.86
CA GLU A 72 15.27 -0.88 8.10
C GLU A 72 15.40 -2.36 8.45
N HIS A 73 14.59 -2.83 9.40
CA HIS A 73 14.61 -4.23 9.83
C HIS A 73 14.14 -5.20 8.72
N ALA A 74 13.07 -4.89 8.02
CA ALA A 74 12.47 -5.78 7.03
C ALA A 74 13.26 -5.86 5.71
N THR A 75 14.05 -4.84 5.35
CA THR A 75 14.65 -4.69 4.01
C THR A 75 15.45 -5.92 3.59
N ALA A 76 16.31 -6.47 4.43
CA ALA A 76 17.12 -7.64 4.11
C ALA A 76 16.23 -8.86 3.77
N HIS A 77 15.20 -9.13 4.59
CA HIS A 77 14.26 -10.23 4.40
C HIS A 77 13.40 -10.08 3.13
N LEU A 78 13.05 -8.82 2.77
CA LEU A 78 12.32 -8.54 1.53
C LEU A 78 13.18 -8.76 0.29
N ILE A 79 14.48 -8.42 0.35
CA ILE A 79 15.44 -8.69 -0.73
C ILE A 79 15.64 -10.20 -0.91
N GLU A 80 15.84 -10.93 0.18
CA GLU A 80 15.96 -12.39 0.14
C GLU A 80 14.70 -13.05 -0.46
N LEU A 81 13.50 -12.59 -0.05
CA LEU A 81 12.24 -13.07 -0.61
C LEU A 81 12.10 -12.77 -2.10
N ASN A 82 12.50 -11.56 -2.53
CA ASN A 82 12.49 -11.17 -3.95
C ASN A 82 13.42 -12.06 -4.78
N GLN A 83 14.62 -12.32 -4.29
CA GLN A 83 15.60 -13.19 -4.94
C GLN A 83 15.11 -14.66 -4.99
N ALA A 84 14.57 -15.17 -3.90
CA ALA A 84 14.08 -16.54 -3.81
C ALA A 84 12.83 -16.79 -4.65
N SER A 85 11.92 -15.83 -4.73
CA SER A 85 10.69 -15.94 -5.52
C SER A 85 10.86 -15.57 -7.00
N GLY A 86 11.83 -14.70 -7.32
CA GLY A 86 12.00 -14.06 -8.63
C GLY A 86 10.90 -13.07 -9.00
N GLU A 87 9.92 -12.86 -8.12
CA GLU A 87 8.74 -12.04 -8.37
C GLU A 87 8.77 -10.73 -7.57
N SER A 88 7.84 -9.81 -7.87
CA SER A 88 7.77 -8.53 -7.17
C SER A 88 7.40 -8.72 -5.70
N VAL A 89 8.20 -8.18 -4.80
CA VAL A 89 7.96 -8.16 -3.35
C VAL A 89 7.74 -6.73 -2.90
N SER A 90 6.78 -6.50 -2.00
CA SER A 90 6.54 -5.18 -1.45
C SER A 90 6.16 -5.25 0.02
N LEU A 91 6.43 -4.15 0.73
CA LEU A 91 5.95 -3.88 2.08
C LEU A 91 4.96 -2.74 2.02
N SER A 92 3.83 -2.87 2.69
CA SER A 92 2.80 -1.84 2.75
C SER A 92 2.26 -1.67 4.15
N GLU A 93 1.94 -0.44 4.52
CA GLU A 93 1.37 -0.05 5.81
C GLU A 93 -0.08 0.43 5.68
N PRO A 94 -0.89 0.31 6.75
CA PRO A 94 -2.27 0.77 6.73
C PRO A 94 -2.36 2.29 6.80
N ASP A 95 -3.25 2.86 6.00
CA ASP A 95 -3.69 4.25 6.16
C ASP A 95 -5.19 4.38 5.82
N GLY A 96 -6.01 4.52 6.85
CA GLY A 96 -7.45 4.55 6.75
C GLY A 96 -8.05 3.21 6.30
N THR A 97 -8.55 3.14 5.06
CA THR A 97 -9.12 1.93 4.45
C THR A 97 -8.21 1.32 3.37
N ASP A 98 -6.99 1.88 3.24
CA ASP A 98 -6.03 1.50 2.21
C ASP A 98 -4.73 0.96 2.82
N MET A 99 -3.98 0.21 2.01
CA MET A 99 -2.58 -0.09 2.23
C MET A 99 -1.73 0.84 1.36
N VAL A 100 -0.66 1.41 1.94
CA VAL A 100 0.31 2.29 1.25
C VAL A 100 1.63 1.55 1.10
N PHE A 101 2.12 1.42 -0.12
CA PHE A 101 3.42 0.79 -0.38
C PHE A 101 4.56 1.68 0.12
N ILE A 102 5.37 1.16 1.06
CA ILE A 102 6.54 1.84 1.63
C ILE A 102 7.86 1.27 1.12
N ALA A 103 7.86 0.04 0.61
CA ALA A 103 8.99 -0.55 -0.10
C ALA A 103 8.51 -1.43 -1.24
N ARG A 104 9.34 -1.52 -2.30
CA ARG A 104 9.10 -2.40 -3.42
C ARG A 104 10.41 -2.86 -4.06
N PHE A 105 10.51 -4.16 -4.25
CA PHE A 105 11.56 -4.85 -4.98
C PHE A 105 10.90 -5.45 -6.24
N PRO A 106 11.17 -4.91 -7.43
CA PRO A 106 10.56 -5.39 -8.68
C PRO A 106 10.92 -6.84 -8.97
N SER A 107 10.07 -7.51 -9.77
CA SER A 107 10.38 -8.84 -10.29
C SER A 107 11.70 -8.81 -11.08
N LEU A 108 12.48 -9.87 -10.97
CA LEU A 108 13.69 -10.09 -11.76
C LEU A 108 13.36 -10.49 -13.21
N GLN A 109 12.09 -10.68 -13.53
CA GLN A 109 11.58 -11.08 -14.83
C GLN A 109 11.15 -9.85 -15.66
N PRO A 110 11.16 -9.95 -17.02
CA PRO A 110 10.90 -8.80 -17.89
C PRO A 110 9.55 -8.12 -17.72
N PHE A 111 8.50 -8.87 -17.40
CA PHE A 111 7.13 -8.32 -17.29
C PHE A 111 6.65 -8.36 -15.85
N HIS A 112 6.34 -7.19 -15.30
CA HIS A 112 5.73 -7.02 -13.98
C HIS A 112 4.83 -5.79 -13.95
N ILE A 113 3.86 -5.78 -13.05
CA ILE A 113 3.00 -4.61 -12.84
C ILE A 113 3.81 -3.52 -12.14
N HIS A 114 3.83 -2.33 -12.74
CA HIS A 114 4.51 -1.18 -12.14
C HIS A 114 3.71 -0.63 -10.95
N MET A 115 4.34 -0.63 -9.78
CA MET A 115 3.73 -0.16 -8.53
C MET A 115 4.75 0.72 -7.77
N PRO A 116 4.62 2.05 -7.81
CA PRO A 116 5.56 2.92 -7.11
C PRO A 116 5.34 2.90 -5.59
N VAL A 117 6.38 3.20 -4.83
CA VAL A 117 6.28 3.56 -3.40
C VAL A 117 5.32 4.76 -3.27
N GLY A 118 4.52 4.78 -2.21
CA GLY A 118 3.45 5.75 -2.01
C GLY A 118 2.11 5.40 -2.70
N ARG A 119 2.07 4.31 -3.51
CA ARG A 119 0.81 3.84 -4.09
C ARG A 119 -0.12 3.33 -3.01
N ARG A 120 -1.37 3.77 -3.08
CA ARG A 120 -2.47 3.36 -2.19
C ARG A 120 -3.34 2.33 -2.88
N LEU A 121 -3.65 1.25 -2.19
CA LEU A 121 -4.57 0.20 -2.66
C LEU A 121 -5.59 -0.14 -1.58
N PRO A 122 -6.87 -0.36 -1.95
CA PRO A 122 -7.93 -0.67 -0.99
C PRO A 122 -7.67 -1.99 -0.25
N MET A 123 -7.96 -2.03 1.05
CA MET A 123 -7.76 -3.24 1.85
C MET A 123 -8.70 -4.37 1.46
N TYR A 124 -9.94 -4.06 1.07
CA TYR A 124 -10.99 -5.07 0.88
C TYR A 124 -10.72 -6.03 -0.29
N CYS A 125 -10.02 -5.60 -1.35
CA CYS A 125 -9.82 -6.35 -2.59
C CYS A 125 -8.35 -6.68 -2.91
N THR A 126 -7.44 -6.45 -1.96
CA THR A 126 -6.01 -6.74 -2.11
C THR A 126 -5.54 -7.78 -1.11
N ALA A 127 -4.54 -8.58 -1.49
CA ALA A 127 -3.94 -9.56 -0.58
C ALA A 127 -3.31 -8.87 0.65
N SER A 128 -2.56 -7.78 0.46
CA SER A 128 -1.94 -7.03 1.56
C SER A 128 -2.98 -6.50 2.55
N GLY A 129 -4.07 -5.92 2.05
CA GLY A 129 -5.13 -5.42 2.92
C GLY A 129 -5.84 -6.52 3.69
N ARG A 130 -6.16 -7.64 3.04
CA ARG A 130 -6.77 -8.80 3.72
C ARG A 130 -5.83 -9.45 4.71
N ALA A 131 -4.53 -9.52 4.43
CA ALA A 131 -3.52 -10.00 5.36
C ALA A 131 -3.45 -9.12 6.61
N TYR A 132 -3.41 -7.80 6.43
CA TYR A 132 -3.47 -6.86 7.54
C TYR A 132 -4.76 -7.02 8.37
N LEU A 133 -5.92 -7.04 7.71
CA LEU A 133 -7.23 -7.17 8.36
C LEU A 133 -7.39 -8.53 9.07
N SER A 134 -6.78 -9.61 8.54
CA SER A 134 -6.86 -10.95 9.15
C SER A 134 -6.14 -11.03 10.49
N ALA A 135 -5.10 -10.23 10.70
CA ALA A 135 -4.36 -10.19 11.96
C ALA A 135 -4.98 -9.24 13.02
N LEU A 136 -5.96 -8.43 12.63
CA LEU A 136 -6.72 -7.59 13.56
C LEU A 136 -7.81 -8.39 14.29
N PRO A 137 -8.25 -7.93 15.49
CA PRO A 137 -9.50 -8.39 16.08
C PRO A 137 -10.67 -8.24 15.09
N PRO A 138 -11.57 -9.23 14.97
CA PRO A 138 -12.64 -9.21 13.96
C PRO A 138 -13.50 -7.94 13.97
N ALA A 139 -13.80 -7.40 15.15
CA ALA A 139 -14.57 -6.16 15.30
C ALA A 139 -13.81 -4.94 14.71
N SER A 140 -12.48 -4.90 14.85
CA SER A 140 -11.65 -3.83 14.29
C SER A 140 -11.58 -3.91 12.76
N ALA A 141 -11.38 -5.11 12.20
CA ALA A 141 -11.41 -5.33 10.76
C ALA A 141 -12.76 -4.90 10.15
N ARG A 142 -13.89 -5.29 10.78
CA ARG A 142 -15.22 -4.89 10.33
C ARG A 142 -15.44 -3.37 10.38
N ARG A 143 -14.92 -2.67 11.40
CA ARG A 143 -15.01 -1.19 11.47
C ARG A 143 -14.26 -0.51 10.34
N ILE A 144 -13.11 -1.05 9.92
CA ILE A 144 -12.35 -0.52 8.77
C ILE A 144 -13.16 -0.75 7.48
N LEU A 145 -13.66 -1.97 7.27
CA LEU A 145 -14.43 -2.32 6.07
C LEU A 145 -15.74 -1.51 5.95
N ALA A 146 -16.41 -1.22 7.06
CA ALA A 146 -17.63 -0.40 7.07
C ALA A 146 -17.41 1.06 6.57
N ARG A 147 -16.16 1.54 6.62
CA ARG A 147 -15.78 2.86 6.11
C ARG A 147 -15.26 2.82 4.68
N ALA A 148 -15.01 1.63 4.15
CA ALA A 148 -14.47 1.45 2.81
C ALA A 148 -15.57 1.60 1.74
N ARG A 149 -15.22 2.26 0.63
CA ARG A 149 -16.08 2.26 -0.56
C ARG A 149 -15.77 1.00 -1.38
N LEU A 150 -16.68 0.03 -1.36
CA LEU A 150 -16.53 -1.23 -2.09
C LEU A 150 -16.86 -1.01 -3.57
N THR A 151 -15.84 -0.82 -4.40
CA THR A 151 -15.96 -0.56 -5.83
C THR A 151 -15.37 -1.73 -6.63
N ALA A 152 -16.02 -2.16 -7.70
CA ALA A 152 -15.47 -3.17 -8.61
C ALA A 152 -14.37 -2.52 -9.49
N HIS A 153 -13.13 -2.99 -9.35
CA HIS A 153 -11.99 -2.59 -10.19
C HIS A 153 -11.83 -3.49 -11.40
N THR A 154 -12.22 -4.76 -11.22
CA THR A 154 -12.26 -5.78 -12.27
C THR A 154 -13.53 -6.60 -12.12
N PRO A 155 -13.88 -7.47 -13.08
CA PRO A 155 -15.00 -8.40 -12.91
C PRO A 155 -14.83 -9.39 -11.75
N GLN A 156 -13.59 -9.63 -11.30
CA GLN A 156 -13.25 -10.53 -10.20
C GLN A 156 -13.27 -9.86 -8.83
N THR A 157 -13.41 -8.53 -8.77
CA THR A 157 -13.42 -7.79 -7.50
C THR A 157 -14.60 -8.21 -6.64
N LEU A 158 -14.32 -8.67 -5.43
CA LEU A 158 -15.36 -8.93 -4.43
C LEU A 158 -15.85 -7.60 -3.84
N THR A 159 -17.15 -7.37 -3.92
CA THR A 159 -17.82 -6.18 -3.37
C THR A 159 -18.88 -6.52 -2.31
N ASP A 160 -19.19 -7.80 -2.13
CA ASP A 160 -20.06 -8.27 -1.04
C ASP A 160 -19.26 -8.32 0.27
N LEU A 161 -19.73 -7.61 1.29
CA LEU A 161 -19.06 -7.53 2.57
C LEU A 161 -18.94 -8.88 3.27
N GLY A 162 -19.96 -9.74 3.14
CA GLY A 162 -19.95 -11.07 3.74
C GLY A 162 -18.88 -11.96 3.10
N GLU A 163 -18.74 -11.92 1.77
CA GLU A 163 -17.71 -12.65 1.05
C GLU A 163 -16.30 -12.15 1.41
N ILE A 164 -16.13 -10.83 1.51
CA ILE A 164 -14.87 -10.21 1.93
C ILE A 164 -14.49 -10.68 3.34
N CYS A 165 -15.46 -10.70 4.28
CA CYS A 165 -15.22 -11.21 5.64
C CYS A 165 -14.82 -12.69 5.63
N ARG A 166 -15.50 -13.55 4.84
CA ARG A 166 -15.10 -14.97 4.69
C ARG A 166 -13.67 -15.11 4.17
N ARG A 167 -13.25 -14.29 3.22
CA ARG A 167 -11.86 -14.27 2.72
C ARG A 167 -10.85 -13.87 3.79
N ILE A 168 -11.20 -12.92 4.65
CA ILE A 168 -10.35 -12.48 5.76
C ILE A 168 -10.27 -13.58 6.83
N ASP A 169 -11.37 -14.27 7.14
CA ASP A 169 -11.37 -15.37 8.10
C ASP A 169 -10.53 -16.54 7.57
N ALA A 170 -10.68 -16.90 6.30
CA ALA A 170 -9.82 -17.90 5.64
C ALA A 170 -8.34 -17.50 5.65
N ALA A 171 -8.03 -16.21 5.49
CA ALA A 171 -6.66 -15.70 5.59
C ALA A 171 -6.10 -15.80 7.02
N ARG A 172 -6.95 -15.59 8.04
CA ARG A 172 -6.58 -15.77 9.45
C ARG A 172 -6.19 -17.21 9.76
N GLU A 173 -6.96 -18.17 9.25
CA GLU A 173 -6.67 -19.60 9.43
C GLU A 173 -5.41 -20.03 8.68
N ALA A 174 -5.20 -19.53 7.46
CA ALA A 174 -4.04 -19.86 6.63
C ALA A 174 -2.75 -19.14 7.04
N GLY A 175 -2.84 -18.05 7.81
CA GLY A 175 -1.71 -17.16 8.13
C GLY A 175 -1.31 -16.19 6.99
N TYR A 176 -1.96 -16.27 5.83
CA TYR A 176 -1.75 -15.38 4.70
C TYR A 176 -3.03 -15.17 3.88
N ALA A 177 -3.13 -14.06 3.19
CA ALA A 177 -4.22 -13.73 2.29
C ALA A 177 -3.80 -13.86 0.82
N TRP A 178 -4.79 -13.85 -0.07
CA TRP A 178 -4.56 -13.87 -1.52
C TRP A 178 -5.59 -13.00 -2.25
N SER A 179 -5.22 -12.61 -3.45
CA SER A 179 -6.08 -11.91 -4.42
C SER A 179 -5.79 -12.47 -5.81
N ASP A 180 -6.84 -12.75 -6.58
CA ASP A 180 -6.75 -13.23 -7.95
C ASP A 180 -7.42 -12.22 -8.87
N GLN A 181 -6.61 -11.35 -9.47
CA GLN A 181 -7.05 -10.34 -10.43
C GLN A 181 -8.13 -9.39 -9.93
N GLU A 182 -8.28 -9.22 -8.61
CA GLU A 182 -9.36 -8.39 -8.04
C GLU A 182 -9.10 -6.88 -8.16
N TYR A 183 -7.85 -6.43 -8.16
CA TYR A 183 -7.52 -5.03 -8.35
C TYR A 183 -6.93 -4.74 -9.73
N TYR A 184 -5.99 -5.56 -10.21
CA TYR A 184 -5.45 -5.51 -11.55
C TYR A 184 -5.72 -6.81 -12.29
N ARG A 185 -6.21 -6.71 -13.53
CA ARG A 185 -6.30 -7.88 -14.41
C ARG A 185 -4.90 -8.43 -14.70
N GLY A 186 -4.76 -9.73 -14.69
CA GLY A 186 -3.49 -10.38 -14.96
C GLY A 186 -2.52 -10.42 -13.77
N ASP A 187 -2.97 -10.06 -12.55
CA ASP A 187 -2.18 -10.09 -11.32
C ASP A 187 -2.73 -11.13 -10.32
N VAL A 188 -1.85 -11.98 -9.83
CA VAL A 188 -2.11 -12.86 -8.68
C VAL A 188 -1.15 -12.51 -7.56
N THR A 189 -1.69 -12.37 -6.35
CA THR A 189 -0.93 -11.87 -5.20
C THR A 189 -1.22 -12.71 -3.97
N ILE A 190 -0.18 -12.99 -3.18
CA ILE A 190 -0.29 -13.49 -1.81
C ILE A 190 0.37 -12.49 -0.86
N ALA A 191 -0.12 -12.40 0.37
CA ALA A 191 0.42 -11.49 1.37
C ALA A 191 0.29 -12.07 2.79
N ALA A 192 1.26 -11.75 3.64
CA ALA A 192 1.23 -12.11 5.05
C ALA A 192 1.40 -10.86 5.92
N PRO A 193 0.76 -10.82 7.11
CA PRO A 193 0.91 -9.71 8.03
C PRO A 193 2.30 -9.68 8.65
N VAL A 194 2.82 -8.49 8.87
CA VAL A 194 4.00 -8.22 9.67
C VAL A 194 3.54 -7.70 11.02
N LEU A 195 3.90 -8.39 12.09
CA LEU A 195 3.38 -8.16 13.42
C LEU A 195 4.37 -7.37 14.28
N GLY A 196 3.85 -6.54 15.15
CA GLY A 196 4.59 -5.88 16.24
C GLY A 196 4.61 -6.68 17.54
N ASP A 197 5.15 -6.07 18.59
CA ASP A 197 5.38 -6.67 19.91
C ASP A 197 4.13 -7.28 20.58
N GLU A 198 2.97 -6.70 20.33
CA GLU A 198 1.70 -7.18 20.93
C GLU A 198 0.95 -8.17 20.02
N GLY A 199 1.60 -8.65 18.95
CA GLY A 199 0.95 -9.50 17.95
C GLY A 199 -0.05 -8.75 17.06
N LEU A 200 -0.10 -7.42 17.14
CA LEU A 200 -0.92 -6.59 16.25
C LEU A 200 -0.20 -6.32 14.93
N PRO A 201 -0.91 -6.28 13.80
CA PRO A 201 -0.28 -6.03 12.52
C PRO A 201 0.19 -4.57 12.39
N LEU A 202 1.45 -4.39 11.99
CA LEU A 202 2.04 -3.10 11.62
C LEU A 202 1.95 -2.87 10.11
N ALA A 203 2.17 -3.93 9.33
CA ALA A 203 2.29 -3.87 7.89
C ALA A 203 1.88 -5.21 7.25
N ALA A 204 2.00 -5.31 5.93
CA ALA A 204 1.89 -6.56 5.20
C ALA A 204 2.99 -6.67 4.14
N VAL A 205 3.63 -7.83 4.06
CA VAL A 205 4.52 -8.22 2.95
C VAL A 205 3.70 -8.94 1.90
N ASN A 206 3.93 -8.65 0.63
CA ASN A 206 3.28 -9.38 -0.46
C ASN A 206 4.25 -9.79 -1.57
N ILE A 207 3.90 -10.89 -2.26
CA ILE A 207 4.46 -11.31 -3.53
C ILE A 207 3.37 -11.12 -4.59
N SER A 208 3.66 -10.36 -5.64
CA SER A 208 2.77 -10.13 -6.80
C SER A 208 3.42 -10.68 -8.06
N ALA A 209 2.66 -11.47 -8.80
CA ALA A 209 3.11 -12.14 -10.00
C ALA A 209 2.05 -12.10 -11.11
N PRO A 210 2.46 -12.08 -12.40
CA PRO A 210 1.50 -12.08 -13.50
C PRO A 210 0.88 -13.47 -13.73
N THR A 211 -0.40 -13.48 -14.13
CA THR A 211 -1.12 -14.72 -14.47
C THR A 211 -0.55 -15.46 -15.68
N SER A 212 0.28 -14.79 -16.49
CA SER A 212 1.00 -15.42 -17.60
C SER A 212 2.11 -16.39 -17.14
N ARG A 213 2.61 -16.25 -15.90
CA ARG A 213 3.62 -17.13 -15.32
C ARG A 213 3.10 -17.99 -14.18
N TRP A 214 2.12 -17.50 -13.44
CA TRP A 214 1.66 -18.14 -12.21
C TRP A 214 0.14 -18.27 -12.17
N THR A 215 -0.35 -19.42 -11.75
CA THR A 215 -1.71 -19.54 -11.22
C THR A 215 -1.70 -19.26 -9.72
N LEU A 216 -2.83 -18.83 -9.17
CA LEU A 216 -2.96 -18.64 -7.72
C LEU A 216 -2.62 -19.92 -6.94
N ALA A 217 -3.03 -21.09 -7.44
CA ALA A 217 -2.72 -22.38 -6.80
C ALA A 217 -1.20 -22.64 -6.72
N GLN A 218 -0.47 -22.39 -7.81
CA GLN A 218 0.98 -22.52 -7.83
C GLN A 218 1.66 -21.54 -6.87
N LEU A 219 1.20 -20.29 -6.85
CA LEU A 219 1.72 -19.24 -5.97
C LEU A 219 1.57 -19.67 -4.49
N ARG A 220 0.38 -20.16 -4.12
CA ARG A 220 0.08 -20.62 -2.76
C ARG A 220 0.94 -21.82 -2.34
N VAL A 221 1.14 -22.78 -3.22
CA VAL A 221 1.92 -23.98 -2.89
C VAL A 221 3.42 -23.69 -2.81
N LYS A 222 3.96 -22.94 -3.79
CA LYS A 222 5.41 -22.75 -3.92
C LYS A 222 5.94 -21.55 -3.14
N LEU A 223 5.20 -20.44 -3.07
CA LEU A 223 5.71 -19.18 -2.54
C LEU A 223 5.12 -18.79 -1.18
N ALA A 224 3.97 -19.36 -0.77
CA ALA A 224 3.42 -19.03 0.56
C ALA A 224 4.37 -19.44 1.72
N PRO A 225 5.09 -20.57 1.70
CA PRO A 225 6.05 -20.88 2.75
C PRO A 225 7.18 -19.84 2.86
N LEU A 226 7.72 -19.38 1.73
CA LEU A 226 8.77 -18.34 1.68
C LEU A 226 8.23 -17.00 2.20
N LEU A 227 7.01 -16.64 1.77
CA LEU A 227 6.34 -15.43 2.23
C LEU A 227 6.13 -15.42 3.75
N LEU A 228 5.63 -16.52 4.31
CA LEU A 228 5.38 -16.65 5.76
C LEU A 228 6.69 -16.57 6.56
N GLN A 229 7.74 -17.21 6.09
CA GLN A 229 9.07 -17.13 6.72
C GLN A 229 9.59 -15.69 6.70
N SER A 230 9.52 -15.01 5.57
CA SER A 230 9.97 -13.61 5.44
C SER A 230 9.12 -12.66 6.29
N ALA A 231 7.79 -12.82 6.31
CA ALA A 231 6.91 -12.00 7.12
C ALA A 231 7.15 -12.21 8.63
N GLN A 232 7.43 -13.44 9.06
CA GLN A 232 7.81 -13.74 10.43
C GLN A 232 9.16 -13.10 10.80
N ALA A 233 10.16 -13.19 9.94
CA ALA A 233 11.47 -12.58 10.15
C ALA A 233 11.40 -11.04 10.18
N ALA A 234 10.56 -10.45 9.33
CA ALA A 234 10.28 -9.01 9.31
C ALA A 234 9.42 -8.54 10.50
N SER A 235 8.72 -9.46 11.18
CA SER A 235 7.92 -9.14 12.36
C SER A 235 8.82 -8.89 13.57
N LEU A 236 8.47 -7.88 14.34
CA LEU A 236 9.28 -7.38 15.43
C LEU A 236 8.79 -7.94 16.75
N GLY A 237 9.41 -9.00 17.21
CA GLY A 237 9.33 -9.39 18.61
C GLY A 237 10.30 -8.51 19.41
N HIS A 238 9.82 -7.74 20.36
CA HIS A 238 10.57 -7.04 21.44
C HIS A 238 11.64 -5.99 21.06
N THR A 239 11.98 -5.73 19.80
CA THR A 239 13.15 -4.94 19.44
C THR A 239 12.91 -3.49 18.99
N LEU A 240 11.68 -3.08 18.70
CA LEU A 240 11.39 -1.69 18.34
C LEU A 240 10.61 -0.96 19.44
N ARG A 241 11.24 -0.74 20.58
CA ARG A 241 10.85 0.42 21.40
C ARG A 241 11.43 1.66 20.71
N PRO A 242 10.59 2.65 20.31
CA PRO A 242 11.13 3.95 19.88
C PRO A 242 12.01 4.48 21.01
N PRO A 243 13.13 5.15 20.68
CA PRO A 243 13.98 5.75 21.72
C PRO A 243 13.09 6.64 22.59
N ARG A 244 13.10 6.39 23.90
CA ARG A 244 12.41 7.24 24.88
C ARG A 244 12.86 8.67 24.62
N ARG A 245 11.93 9.55 24.24
CA ARG A 245 12.20 10.98 24.23
C ARG A 245 12.74 11.36 25.61
N VAL A 246 14.01 11.65 25.67
CA VAL A 246 14.61 12.27 26.86
C VAL A 246 13.95 13.64 26.94
N ALA A 247 13.05 13.81 27.92
CA ALA A 247 12.53 15.12 28.29
C ALA A 247 13.71 16.00 28.68
N ARG A 248 13.89 17.09 27.94
CA ARG A 248 14.68 18.25 28.37
C ARG A 248 13.72 19.30 28.88
#